data_949fda1618e6dc69154d741e25d67525
#
_entry.id   949fda1618e6dc69154d741e25d67525
#
_cell.length_a   1.000
_cell.length_b   1.000
_cell.length_c   1.000
_cell.angle_alpha   90.00
_cell.angle_beta   90.00
_cell.angle_gamma   90.00
#
_symmetry.space_group_name_H-M   'P 1'
#
loop_
_entity.id
_entity.type
_entity.pdbx_description
1 polymer ?
#
loop_
_entity_poly.entity_id
_entity_poly.type
_entity_poly.pdbx_seq_one_letter_code
_entity_poly.pdbx_strand_id
1 'polypeptide(L)'
;GYTNSNAGYADVRQAVADSLNARFGTGFSEHNITMTVGAAGGLNVILKALLNPGDEVITFAPYFGEYRSYVSNFDGVLVEISPDTETFQPRLKEFEEKITEKTKAVIVNTPNNPTGVIYSEETIQRMAAILNAKQQEFGTDIYLISDEPYRELAYDKTEVPYLTKYYDNTVVGYSFSKSLSLPGERIGSVSYTHLRAHETRHDL
;
A
#
# COMPACT_ATOMS: atom_id res chain seq x y z
N GLY A 1 -8.95 -26.81 -11.84
CA GLY A 1 -10.12 -26.67 -10.96
C GLY A 1 -10.13 -25.34 -10.24
N TYR A 2 -11.24 -24.99 -9.63
CA TYR A 2 -11.28 -23.81 -8.76
C TYR A 2 -10.43 -24.01 -7.51
N THR A 3 -9.87 -22.93 -6.97
CA THR A 3 -9.19 -22.95 -5.67
C THR A 3 -10.22 -23.12 -4.55
N ASN A 4 -9.82 -23.71 -3.45
CA ASN A 4 -10.68 -23.84 -2.25
C ASN A 4 -10.82 -22.51 -1.48
N SER A 5 -10.13 -21.45 -1.91
CA SER A 5 -10.13 -20.13 -1.29
C SER A 5 -10.07 -19.04 -2.35
N ASN A 6 -10.84 -17.98 -2.16
CA ASN A 6 -10.78 -16.77 -3.00
C ASN A 6 -9.45 -16.02 -2.88
N ALA A 7 -8.68 -16.29 -1.84
CA ALA A 7 -7.36 -15.66 -1.63
C ALA A 7 -6.22 -16.31 -2.45
N GLY A 8 -6.50 -17.42 -3.15
CA GLY A 8 -5.52 -18.18 -3.90
C GLY A 8 -5.07 -19.47 -3.19
N TYR A 9 -4.21 -20.25 -3.83
CA TYR A 9 -3.69 -21.52 -3.28
C TYR A 9 -2.89 -21.27 -1.99
N ALA A 10 -3.16 -22.07 -0.95
CA ALA A 10 -2.56 -21.88 0.37
C ALA A 10 -1.03 -22.07 0.36
N ASP A 11 -0.55 -23.06 -0.37
CA ASP A 11 0.89 -23.32 -0.54
C ASP A 11 1.63 -22.19 -1.24
N VAL A 12 1.02 -21.56 -2.25
CA VAL A 12 1.57 -20.37 -2.93
C VAL A 12 1.60 -19.17 -1.98
N ARG A 13 0.52 -18.94 -1.24
CA ARG A 13 0.45 -17.84 -0.26
C ARG A 13 1.47 -18.03 0.86
N GLN A 14 1.64 -19.28 1.33
CA GLN A 14 2.67 -19.60 2.34
C GLN A 14 4.07 -19.34 1.79
N ALA A 15 4.36 -19.74 0.55
CA ALA A 15 5.65 -19.49 -0.08
C ALA A 15 5.96 -17.97 -0.21
N VAL A 16 4.95 -17.16 -0.50
CA VAL A 16 5.09 -15.68 -0.49
C VAL A 16 5.37 -15.17 0.91
N ALA A 17 4.63 -15.64 1.92
CA ALA A 17 4.84 -15.26 3.32
C ALA A 17 6.25 -15.62 3.80
N ASP A 18 6.71 -16.84 3.52
CA ASP A 18 8.07 -17.31 3.88
C ASP A 18 9.16 -16.46 3.22
N SER A 19 8.98 -16.09 1.96
CA SER A 19 9.89 -15.19 1.25
C SER A 19 9.96 -13.80 1.90
N LEU A 20 8.81 -13.23 2.27
CA LEU A 20 8.75 -11.93 2.94
C LEU A 20 9.38 -12.00 4.34
N ASN A 21 9.10 -13.07 5.08
CA ASN A 21 9.68 -13.29 6.40
C ASN A 21 11.21 -13.40 6.35
N ALA A 22 11.74 -14.15 5.39
CA ALA A 22 13.19 -14.33 5.22
C ALA A 22 13.90 -13.03 4.82
N ARG A 23 13.25 -12.20 4.00
CA ARG A 23 13.84 -10.96 3.46
C ARG A 23 13.69 -9.78 4.41
N PHE A 24 12.57 -9.66 5.08
CA PHE A 24 12.21 -8.46 5.83
C PHE A 24 12.01 -8.69 7.33
N GLY A 25 12.12 -9.95 7.80
CA GLY A 25 11.92 -10.28 9.21
C GLY A 25 10.47 -10.08 9.68
N THR A 26 9.51 -10.24 8.77
CA THR A 26 8.08 -10.22 9.11
C THR A 26 7.66 -11.55 9.75
N GLY A 27 6.47 -11.59 10.35
CA GLY A 27 5.87 -12.80 10.93
C GLY A 27 4.63 -13.25 10.18
N PHE A 28 4.64 -13.17 8.84
CA PHE A 28 3.47 -13.49 8.02
C PHE A 28 3.25 -15.00 7.90
N SER A 29 1.98 -15.36 7.76
CA SER A 29 1.52 -16.69 7.33
C SER A 29 0.71 -16.54 6.03
N GLU A 30 0.22 -17.65 5.50
CA GLU A 30 -0.66 -17.62 4.33
C GLU A 30 -1.95 -16.80 4.55
N HIS A 31 -2.35 -16.58 5.81
CA HIS A 31 -3.52 -15.77 6.16
C HIS A 31 -3.28 -14.26 5.95
N ASN A 32 -2.03 -13.83 5.94
CA ASN A 32 -1.66 -12.44 5.66
C ASN A 32 -1.51 -12.14 4.16
N ILE A 33 -1.66 -13.14 3.31
CA ILE A 33 -1.41 -13.03 1.87
C ILE A 33 -2.69 -13.31 1.08
N THR A 34 -2.96 -12.45 0.10
CA THR A 34 -4.00 -12.66 -0.91
C THR A 34 -3.40 -12.53 -2.29
N MET A 35 -3.57 -13.53 -3.14
CA MET A 35 -3.13 -13.48 -4.54
C MET A 35 -4.10 -12.63 -5.36
N THR A 36 -3.57 -11.82 -6.27
CA THR A 36 -4.36 -10.86 -7.04
C THR A 36 -4.01 -10.87 -8.53
N VAL A 37 -4.87 -10.25 -9.34
CA VAL A 37 -4.66 -10.09 -10.79
C VAL A 37 -3.74 -8.88 -11.02
N GLY A 38 -2.45 -9.05 -10.74
CA GLY A 38 -1.45 -7.99 -10.74
C GLY A 38 -1.64 -6.98 -9.60
N ALA A 39 -0.76 -5.96 -9.53
CA ALA A 39 -0.87 -4.90 -8.53
C ALA A 39 -2.15 -4.07 -8.70
N ALA A 40 -2.56 -3.78 -9.93
CA ALA A 40 -3.78 -3.02 -10.22
C ALA A 40 -5.03 -3.69 -9.62
N GLY A 41 -5.17 -5.00 -9.80
CA GLY A 41 -6.24 -5.77 -9.17
C GLY A 41 -6.15 -5.72 -7.64
N GLY A 42 -4.94 -5.85 -7.09
CA GLY A 42 -4.70 -5.74 -5.65
C GLY A 42 -5.12 -4.39 -5.08
N LEU A 43 -4.69 -3.29 -5.70
CA LEU A 43 -5.04 -1.93 -5.26
C LEU A 43 -6.56 -1.68 -5.31
N ASN A 44 -7.24 -2.12 -6.36
CA ASN A 44 -8.70 -1.99 -6.44
C ASN A 44 -9.41 -2.81 -5.34
N VAL A 45 -8.92 -4.01 -5.03
CA VAL A 45 -9.49 -4.83 -3.93
C VAL A 45 -9.27 -4.15 -2.58
N ILE A 46 -8.07 -3.63 -2.31
CA ILE A 46 -7.74 -2.88 -1.09
C ILE A 46 -8.68 -1.67 -0.94
N LEU A 47 -8.75 -0.84 -1.97
CA LEU A 47 -9.57 0.37 -1.94
C LEU A 47 -11.06 0.05 -1.78
N LYS A 48 -11.55 -1.01 -2.46
CA LYS A 48 -12.94 -1.48 -2.28
C LYS A 48 -13.23 -1.93 -0.86
N ALA A 49 -12.26 -2.56 -0.19
CA ALA A 49 -12.42 -3.04 1.18
C ALA A 49 -12.36 -1.91 2.21
N LEU A 50 -11.64 -0.83 1.92
CA LEU A 50 -11.37 0.25 2.88
C LEU A 50 -12.32 1.45 2.74
N LEU A 51 -12.71 1.81 1.50
CA LEU A 51 -13.37 3.08 1.23
C LEU A 51 -14.88 3.03 1.38
N ASN A 52 -15.42 4.06 2.01
CA ASN A 52 -16.80 4.50 1.89
C ASN A 52 -16.88 5.72 0.95
N PRO A 53 -18.05 6.03 0.39
CA PRO A 53 -18.22 7.25 -0.42
C PRO A 53 -17.80 8.50 0.33
N GLY A 54 -16.93 9.30 -0.30
CA GLY A 54 -16.40 10.54 0.26
C GLY A 54 -15.15 10.40 1.14
N ASP A 55 -14.68 9.16 1.40
CA ASP A 55 -13.39 8.95 2.07
C ASP A 55 -12.24 9.48 1.21
N GLU A 56 -11.25 10.06 1.87
CA GLU A 56 -10.07 10.65 1.24
C GLU A 56 -8.92 9.67 1.17
N VAL A 57 -8.23 9.65 0.03
CA VAL A 57 -6.99 8.90 -0.19
C VAL A 57 -5.90 9.86 -0.59
N ILE A 58 -4.83 9.95 0.20
CA ILE A 58 -3.69 10.83 -0.08
C ILE A 58 -2.68 10.10 -0.96
N THR A 59 -2.07 10.83 -1.92
CA THR A 59 -0.91 10.39 -2.69
C THR A 59 0.07 11.54 -2.94
N PHE A 60 1.29 11.23 -3.33
CA PHE A 60 2.38 12.20 -3.49
C PHE A 60 2.68 12.39 -4.98
N ALA A 61 2.49 13.61 -5.47
CA ALA A 61 2.80 13.94 -6.86
C ALA A 61 4.32 14.04 -7.10
N PRO A 62 4.82 13.63 -8.28
CA PRO A 62 4.08 12.94 -9.34
C PRO A 62 3.86 11.46 -8.99
N TYR A 63 2.71 10.93 -9.38
CA TYR A 63 2.29 9.56 -9.07
C TYR A 63 1.77 8.84 -10.31
N PHE A 64 1.57 7.54 -10.20
CA PHE A 64 0.98 6.72 -11.25
C PHE A 64 -0.49 7.15 -11.50
N GLY A 65 -0.77 7.71 -12.66
CA GLY A 65 -2.02 8.42 -12.96
C GLY A 65 -3.31 7.62 -12.75
N GLU A 66 -3.23 6.28 -12.80
CA GLU A 66 -4.38 5.41 -12.59
C GLU A 66 -4.91 5.40 -11.15
N TYR A 67 -4.13 5.86 -10.17
CA TYR A 67 -4.63 5.98 -8.79
C TYR A 67 -5.89 6.84 -8.71
N ARG A 68 -5.97 7.88 -9.53
CA ARG A 68 -7.18 8.73 -9.63
C ARG A 68 -8.42 7.90 -9.97
N SER A 69 -8.31 7.04 -10.98
CA SER A 69 -9.40 6.17 -11.39
C SER A 69 -9.70 5.10 -10.35
N TYR A 70 -8.66 4.51 -9.74
CA TYR A 70 -8.86 3.47 -8.72
C TYR A 70 -9.63 4.01 -7.50
N VAL A 71 -9.30 5.20 -7.04
CA VAL A 71 -9.98 5.85 -5.90
C VAL A 71 -11.41 6.25 -6.29
N SER A 72 -11.60 6.87 -7.47
CA SER A 72 -12.92 7.31 -7.92
C SER A 72 -13.88 6.16 -8.23
N ASN A 73 -13.37 4.96 -8.56
CA ASN A 73 -14.19 3.76 -8.77
C ASN A 73 -15.01 3.36 -7.53
N PHE A 74 -14.60 3.81 -6.36
CA PHE A 74 -15.24 3.51 -5.07
C PHE A 74 -15.74 4.79 -4.37
N ASP A 75 -16.07 5.82 -5.15
CA ASP A 75 -16.57 7.11 -4.68
C ASP A 75 -15.64 7.82 -3.67
N GLY A 76 -14.36 7.46 -3.67
CA GLY A 76 -13.33 8.12 -2.86
C GLY A 76 -12.84 9.41 -3.51
N VAL A 77 -12.19 10.26 -2.71
CA VAL A 77 -11.60 11.54 -3.12
C VAL A 77 -10.08 11.42 -3.07
N LEU A 78 -9.40 11.60 -4.20
CA LEU A 78 -7.94 11.62 -4.23
C LEU A 78 -7.42 13.00 -3.80
N VAL A 79 -6.61 13.03 -2.75
CA VAL A 79 -5.92 14.22 -2.23
C VAL A 79 -4.45 14.15 -2.61
N GLU A 80 -3.97 15.16 -3.31
CA GLU A 80 -2.61 15.19 -3.84
C GLU A 80 -1.70 16.05 -2.96
N ILE A 81 -0.53 15.53 -2.59
CA ILE A 81 0.56 16.32 -1.99
C ILE A 81 1.43 16.83 -3.13
N SER A 82 1.72 18.12 -3.10
CA SER A 82 2.53 18.79 -4.12
C SER A 82 3.93 18.18 -4.21
N PRO A 83 4.51 18.09 -5.43
CA PRO A 83 5.85 17.53 -5.58
C PRO A 83 6.92 18.45 -4.96
N ASP A 84 7.92 17.82 -4.35
CA ASP A 84 9.23 18.45 -4.19
C ASP A 84 10.00 18.20 -5.50
N THR A 85 10.22 19.25 -6.27
CA THR A 85 10.86 19.14 -7.60
C THR A 85 12.38 19.01 -7.56
N GLU A 86 13.00 19.13 -6.39
CA GLU A 86 14.43 18.97 -6.21
C GLU A 86 14.78 17.52 -5.83
N THR A 87 14.06 16.95 -4.87
CA THR A 87 14.37 15.64 -4.29
C THR A 87 13.34 14.56 -4.62
N PHE A 88 12.14 14.95 -4.98
CA PHE A 88 10.96 14.10 -5.10
C PHE A 88 10.63 13.28 -3.84
N GLN A 89 11.18 13.67 -2.69
CA GLN A 89 10.74 13.13 -1.40
C GLN A 89 9.38 13.73 -1.01
N PRO A 90 8.55 13.03 -0.22
CA PRO A 90 7.29 13.55 0.28
C PRO A 90 7.43 14.86 1.06
N ARG A 91 6.59 15.85 0.73
CA ARG A 91 6.49 17.11 1.48
C ARG A 91 5.70 16.87 2.76
N LEU A 92 6.38 16.41 3.81
CA LEU A 92 5.74 15.93 5.04
C LEU A 92 4.90 16.97 5.77
N LYS A 93 5.28 18.26 5.69
CA LYS A 93 4.47 19.33 6.29
C LYS A 93 3.12 19.47 5.59
N GLU A 94 3.11 19.53 4.27
CA GLU A 94 1.87 19.57 3.48
C GLU A 94 1.05 18.30 3.68
N PHE A 95 1.71 17.14 3.77
CA PHE A 95 1.07 15.88 4.07
C PHE A 95 0.31 15.92 5.39
N GLU A 96 0.97 16.37 6.47
CA GLU A 96 0.35 16.50 7.79
C GLU A 96 -0.86 17.45 7.79
N GLU A 97 -0.73 18.60 7.09
CA GLU A 97 -1.78 19.63 6.98
C GLU A 97 -3.00 19.14 6.18
N LYS A 98 -2.82 18.22 5.23
CA LYS A 98 -3.90 17.69 4.37
C LYS A 98 -4.59 16.45 4.92
N ILE A 99 -4.12 15.86 6.00
CA ILE A 99 -4.82 14.76 6.66
C ILE A 99 -6.03 15.33 7.43
N THR A 100 -7.21 14.78 7.16
CA THR A 100 -8.47 15.14 7.79
C THR A 100 -9.12 13.93 8.47
N GLU A 101 -10.22 14.13 9.17
CA GLU A 101 -11.04 13.03 9.73
C GLU A 101 -11.62 12.10 8.66
N LYS A 102 -11.64 12.52 7.38
CA LYS A 102 -12.08 11.72 6.23
C LYS A 102 -10.95 10.93 5.59
N THR A 103 -9.70 11.20 5.96
CA THR A 103 -8.56 10.50 5.40
C THR A 103 -8.59 9.03 5.82
N LYS A 104 -8.80 8.15 4.86
CA LYS A 104 -8.90 6.71 5.05
C LYS A 104 -7.62 5.97 4.72
N ALA A 105 -6.92 6.42 3.70
CA ALA A 105 -5.69 5.77 3.26
C ALA A 105 -4.68 6.74 2.66
N VAL A 106 -3.43 6.29 2.63
CA VAL A 106 -2.30 6.97 1.96
C VAL A 106 -1.65 5.97 1.03
N ILE A 107 -1.53 6.30 -0.27
CA ILE A 107 -0.82 5.46 -1.24
C ILE A 107 0.61 5.98 -1.38
N VAL A 108 1.56 5.08 -1.10
CA VAL A 108 3.00 5.29 -1.28
C VAL A 108 3.50 4.33 -2.35
N ASN A 109 4.20 4.86 -3.36
CA ASN A 109 4.87 4.07 -4.38
C ASN A 109 6.37 4.35 -4.33
N THR A 110 7.14 3.39 -3.83
CA THR A 110 8.60 3.52 -3.69
C THR A 110 9.29 2.17 -3.94
N PRO A 111 10.17 2.07 -4.95
CA PRO A 111 10.59 3.09 -5.92
C PRO A 111 9.41 3.66 -6.71
N ASN A 112 9.42 4.97 -6.93
CA ASN A 112 8.27 5.70 -7.47
C ASN A 112 8.17 5.60 -8.99
N ASN A 113 6.96 5.49 -9.50
CA ASN A 113 6.61 5.74 -10.89
C ASN A 113 5.88 7.10 -10.97
N PRO A 114 6.41 8.14 -11.65
CA PRO A 114 7.43 8.06 -12.72
C PRO A 114 8.87 8.44 -12.33
N THR A 115 9.15 8.90 -11.10
CA THR A 115 10.41 9.57 -10.78
C THR A 115 11.60 8.62 -10.57
N GLY A 116 11.35 7.35 -10.24
CA GLY A 116 12.36 6.39 -9.83
C GLY A 116 12.90 6.59 -8.41
N VAL A 117 12.46 7.62 -7.70
CA VAL A 117 12.94 7.93 -6.35
C VAL A 117 12.53 6.87 -5.34
N ILE A 118 13.46 6.52 -4.47
CA ILE A 118 13.19 5.73 -3.26
C ILE A 118 13.04 6.69 -2.09
N TYR A 119 11.94 6.56 -1.36
CA TYR A 119 11.75 7.34 -0.13
C TYR A 119 12.69 6.85 0.95
N SER A 120 13.38 7.79 1.61
CA SER A 120 14.32 7.45 2.66
C SER A 120 13.64 6.82 3.88
N GLU A 121 14.38 6.01 4.62
CA GLU A 121 13.90 5.43 5.87
C GLU A 121 13.41 6.51 6.84
N GLU A 122 14.16 7.61 6.97
CA GLU A 122 13.78 8.76 7.80
C GLU A 122 12.43 9.34 7.35
N THR A 123 12.22 9.50 6.04
CA THR A 123 10.95 9.97 5.47
C THR A 123 9.80 9.05 5.87
N ILE A 124 9.97 7.72 5.75
CA ILE A 124 8.96 6.74 6.12
C ILE A 124 8.66 6.75 7.63
N GLN A 125 9.69 6.83 8.47
CA GLN A 125 9.53 6.91 9.93
C GLN A 125 8.75 8.17 10.33
N ARG A 126 9.05 9.32 9.74
CA ARG A 126 8.33 10.57 10.00
C ARG A 126 6.89 10.52 9.49
N MET A 127 6.66 9.90 8.33
CA MET A 127 5.31 9.67 7.81
C MET A 127 4.50 8.80 8.76
N ALA A 128 5.07 7.70 9.26
CA ALA A 128 4.43 6.82 10.23
C ALA A 128 4.10 7.55 11.54
N ALA A 129 5.00 8.41 12.04
CA ALA A 129 4.76 9.22 13.23
C ALA A 129 3.59 10.19 13.03
N ILE A 130 3.51 10.86 11.87
CA ILE A 130 2.38 11.75 11.52
C ILE A 130 1.06 10.95 11.48
N LEU A 131 1.05 9.79 10.81
CA LEU A 131 -0.15 8.95 10.73
C LEU A 131 -0.62 8.50 12.11
N ASN A 132 0.28 8.05 12.98
CA ASN A 132 -0.05 7.65 14.35
C ASN A 132 -0.65 8.81 15.15
N ALA A 133 -0.07 10.02 15.06
CA ALA A 133 -0.60 11.20 15.71
C ALA A 133 -2.00 11.57 15.21
N LYS A 134 -2.21 11.53 13.89
CA LYS A 134 -3.50 11.86 13.27
C LYS A 134 -4.58 10.83 13.57
N GLN A 135 -4.26 9.54 13.63
CA GLN A 135 -5.20 8.52 14.10
C GLN A 135 -5.67 8.77 15.53
N GLN A 136 -4.75 9.18 16.40
CA GLN A 136 -5.10 9.54 17.79
C GLN A 136 -5.94 10.82 17.86
N GLU A 137 -5.61 11.82 17.04
CA GLU A 137 -6.31 13.11 16.98
C GLU A 137 -7.78 12.93 16.53
N PHE A 138 -8.00 12.14 15.47
CA PHE A 138 -9.34 11.97 14.88
C PHE A 138 -10.12 10.75 15.39
N GLY A 139 -9.46 9.82 16.08
CA GLY A 139 -10.07 8.57 16.52
C GLY A 139 -10.47 7.63 15.38
N THR A 140 -9.78 7.74 14.24
CA THR A 140 -10.06 6.95 13.02
C THR A 140 -8.82 6.16 12.59
N ASP A 141 -9.05 5.00 11.96
CA ASP A 141 -7.96 4.23 11.36
C ASP A 141 -7.58 4.81 9.99
N ILE A 142 -6.28 5.06 9.80
CA ILE A 142 -5.69 5.46 8.52
C ILE A 142 -4.79 4.33 8.03
N TYR A 143 -4.94 3.89 6.80
CA TYR A 143 -4.17 2.79 6.22
C TYR A 143 -3.05 3.30 5.31
N LEU A 144 -1.87 2.72 5.45
CA LEU A 144 -0.75 2.97 4.53
C LEU A 144 -0.73 1.87 3.47
N ILE A 145 -0.98 2.24 2.22
CA ILE A 145 -0.96 1.35 1.07
C ILE A 145 0.37 1.52 0.36
N SER A 146 1.23 0.51 0.46
CA SER A 146 2.52 0.47 -0.24
C SER A 146 2.36 -0.24 -1.58
N ASP A 147 2.48 0.50 -2.68
CA ASP A 147 2.48 -0.06 -4.04
C ASP A 147 3.93 -0.34 -4.47
N GLU A 148 4.31 -1.62 -4.53
CA GLU A 148 5.71 -2.04 -4.65
C GLU A 148 6.05 -2.87 -5.90
N PRO A 149 5.59 -2.53 -7.10
CA PRO A 149 5.93 -3.30 -8.30
C PRO A 149 7.41 -3.18 -8.71
N TYR A 150 8.13 -2.18 -8.18
CA TYR A 150 9.49 -1.83 -8.60
C TYR A 150 10.56 -2.14 -7.54
N ARG A 151 10.22 -2.73 -6.41
CA ARG A 151 11.14 -3.02 -5.30
C ARG A 151 12.44 -3.70 -5.76
N GLU A 152 12.34 -4.67 -6.66
CA GLU A 152 13.49 -5.44 -7.17
C GLU A 152 14.33 -4.68 -8.21
N LEU A 153 13.90 -3.48 -8.61
CA LEU A 153 14.59 -2.64 -9.61
C LEU A 153 15.38 -1.50 -8.96
N ALA A 154 15.66 -1.60 -7.66
CA ALA A 154 16.58 -0.68 -7.00
C ALA A 154 18.02 -1.05 -7.39
N TYR A 155 18.78 -0.04 -7.83
CA TYR A 155 20.17 -0.22 -8.26
C TYR A 155 21.16 0.16 -7.15
N ASP A 156 22.44 -0.13 -7.37
CA ASP A 156 23.57 0.26 -6.49
C ASP A 156 23.42 -0.20 -5.03
N LYS A 157 22.75 -1.34 -4.82
CA LYS A 157 22.46 -1.91 -3.50
C LYS A 157 21.65 -0.97 -2.59
N THR A 158 20.90 -0.04 -3.19
CA THR A 158 20.03 0.85 -2.43
C THR A 158 18.92 0.03 -1.76
N GLU A 159 18.82 0.15 -0.45
CA GLU A 159 17.76 -0.52 0.31
C GLU A 159 16.44 0.23 0.14
N VAL A 160 15.39 -0.51 -0.18
CA VAL A 160 14.02 0.00 -0.23
C VAL A 160 13.35 -0.32 1.11
N PRO A 161 12.97 0.68 1.91
CA PRO A 161 12.30 0.42 3.18
C PRO A 161 11.06 -0.44 3.01
N TYR A 162 10.86 -1.43 3.90
CA TYR A 162 9.64 -2.24 3.90
C TYR A 162 8.66 -1.66 4.92
N LEU A 163 7.59 -1.03 4.42
CA LEU A 163 6.76 -0.10 5.17
C LEU A 163 6.06 -0.73 6.39
N THR A 164 5.79 -2.02 6.35
CA THR A 164 5.19 -2.76 7.48
C THR A 164 6.04 -2.76 8.76
N LYS A 165 7.32 -2.41 8.64
CA LYS A 165 8.22 -2.27 9.81
C LYS A 165 8.02 -0.99 10.58
N TYR A 166 7.36 -0.01 9.99
CA TYR A 166 7.27 1.35 10.53
C TYR A 166 5.85 1.75 10.93
N TYR A 167 4.85 1.09 10.35
CA TYR A 167 3.46 1.44 10.59
C TYR A 167 2.57 0.20 10.57
N ASP A 168 1.78 0.02 11.63
CA ASP A 168 1.00 -1.22 11.83
C ASP A 168 -0.14 -1.40 10.82
N ASN A 169 -0.88 -0.32 10.48
CA ASN A 169 -1.96 -0.37 9.51
C ASN A 169 -1.43 -0.30 8.07
N THR A 170 -0.50 -1.21 7.71
CA THR A 170 0.12 -1.24 6.38
C THR A 170 -0.39 -2.40 5.55
N VAL A 171 -0.75 -2.09 4.30
CA VAL A 171 -1.11 -3.05 3.26
C VAL A 171 -0.13 -2.88 2.09
N VAL A 172 0.52 -3.96 1.69
CA VAL A 172 1.49 -3.95 0.58
C VAL A 172 0.90 -4.62 -0.64
N GLY A 173 0.82 -3.89 -1.76
CA GLY A 173 0.49 -4.41 -3.07
C GLY A 173 1.77 -4.71 -3.86
N TYR A 174 1.93 -5.92 -4.34
CA TYR A 174 3.08 -6.36 -5.10
C TYR A 174 2.69 -6.93 -6.47
N SER A 175 3.57 -6.78 -7.46
CA SER A 175 3.40 -7.35 -8.79
C SER A 175 4.63 -8.14 -9.21
N PHE A 176 4.41 -9.35 -9.74
CA PHE A 176 5.45 -10.15 -10.36
C PHE A 176 5.77 -9.75 -11.81
N SER A 177 5.04 -8.78 -12.36
CA SER A 177 5.20 -8.29 -13.73
C SER A 177 6.61 -7.76 -14.02
N LYS A 178 7.25 -7.11 -13.04
CA LYS A 178 8.57 -6.49 -13.19
C LYS A 178 9.68 -7.42 -12.71
N SER A 179 9.56 -7.95 -11.50
CA SER A 179 10.58 -8.80 -10.88
C SER A 179 10.85 -10.10 -11.63
N LEU A 180 9.81 -10.71 -12.21
CA LEU A 180 9.90 -11.95 -12.97
C LEU A 180 9.75 -11.77 -14.49
N SER A 181 9.60 -10.52 -14.95
CA SER A 181 9.33 -10.22 -16.37
C SER A 181 8.11 -10.94 -16.96
N LEU A 182 7.06 -11.09 -16.15
CA LEU A 182 5.82 -11.78 -16.48
C LEU A 182 4.60 -10.84 -16.52
N PRO A 183 4.63 -9.75 -17.32
CA PRO A 183 3.51 -8.80 -17.29
C PRO A 183 2.21 -9.39 -17.85
N GLY A 184 2.29 -10.35 -18.77
CA GLY A 184 1.12 -10.98 -19.39
C GLY A 184 0.34 -11.89 -18.44
N GLU A 185 1.01 -12.51 -17.47
CA GLU A 185 0.40 -13.46 -16.53
C GLU A 185 -0.51 -12.79 -15.50
N ARG A 186 -0.41 -11.50 -15.32
CA ARG A 186 -1.23 -10.71 -14.39
C ARG A 186 -1.25 -11.29 -12.97
N ILE A 187 -0.07 -11.61 -12.44
CA ILE A 187 0.10 -12.15 -11.08
C ILE A 187 0.61 -11.06 -10.15
N GLY A 188 -0.05 -10.91 -9.02
CA GLY A 188 0.33 -10.04 -7.92
C GLY A 188 -0.10 -10.63 -6.59
N SER A 189 0.23 -9.94 -5.53
CA SER A 189 -0.19 -10.29 -4.18
C SER A 189 -0.43 -9.04 -3.34
N VAL A 190 -1.30 -9.18 -2.35
CA VAL A 190 -1.46 -8.24 -1.26
C VAL A 190 -0.99 -8.92 0.01
N SER A 191 -0.15 -8.25 0.76
CA SER A 191 0.21 -8.65 2.13
C SER A 191 -0.17 -7.55 3.12
N TYR A 192 -0.58 -7.94 4.32
CA TYR A 192 -1.01 -6.99 5.35
C TYR A 192 -0.61 -7.46 6.74
N THR A 193 -0.27 -6.51 7.60
CA THR A 193 0.17 -6.76 8.98
C THR A 193 -1.00 -7.16 9.86
N HIS A 194 -2.01 -6.30 9.95
CA HIS A 194 -3.21 -6.50 10.74
C HIS A 194 -4.32 -5.60 10.20
N LEU A 195 -5.26 -6.20 9.47
CA LEU A 195 -6.54 -5.54 9.29
C LEU A 195 -7.34 -5.89 10.54
N ARG A 196 -7.54 -4.92 11.44
CA ARG A 196 -8.63 -5.05 12.41
C ARG A 196 -9.88 -5.27 11.57
N ALA A 197 -10.46 -6.47 11.68
CA ALA A 197 -11.76 -6.71 11.10
C ALA A 197 -12.67 -5.60 11.64
N HIS A 198 -13.08 -4.69 10.76
CA HIS A 198 -14.26 -3.92 11.07
C HIS A 198 -15.33 -4.97 11.27
N GLU A 199 -15.79 -5.11 12.51
CA GLU A 199 -17.03 -5.81 12.78
C GLU A 199 -18.04 -5.16 11.84
N THR A 200 -18.33 -5.88 10.76
CA THR A 200 -19.42 -5.49 9.88
C THR A 200 -20.63 -5.52 10.81
N ARG A 201 -21.17 -4.35 11.13
CA ARG A 201 -22.48 -4.22 11.73
C ARG A 201 -23.49 -4.88 10.79
N HIS A 202 -23.63 -6.16 10.92
CA HIS A 202 -24.80 -6.91 10.50
C HIS A 202 -25.65 -7.17 11.75
N ASP A 203 -26.16 -6.07 12.29
CA ASP A 203 -27.33 -6.06 13.16
C ASP A 203 -28.30 -5.04 12.59
N LEU A 204 -29.06 -5.46 11.61
CA LEU A 204 -30.40 -4.99 11.26
C LEU A 204 -31.14 -6.07 10.47
#